data_0187d751021edd9a4fd7988ffc6e4a27
#
_entry.id   0187d751021edd9a4fd7988ffc6e4a27
#
_cell.length_a   1.000
_cell.length_b   1.000
_cell.length_c   1.000
_cell.angle_alpha   90.00
_cell.angle_beta   90.00
_cell.angle_gamma   90.00
#
_symmetry.space_group_name_H-M   'P 1'
#
loop_
_entity.id
_entity.type
_entity.pdbx_description
1 polymer ?
#
loop_
_entity_poly.entity_id
_entity_poly.type
_entity_poly.pdbx_seq_one_letter_code
_entity_poly.pdbx_strand_id
1 'polypeptide(L)'
;AMEAEIKENHSEEKLEAYGRLVERFENAGGYDFESRIRRTAFGLGFTQEDLAKQVANFSGGQKTRVCLAKALLRQPDFLFLDEPTNHLDVGMIEWLEGFLQNYAGGVLIISHDRFFLDRVANRIFEIENKTVTAYEGNYTYYMKVREQRRAAQLSAYEKQQEHIKKTEEYIR
;
A
#
# COMPACT_ATOMS: atom_id res chain seq x y z
N ALA A 1 -17.26 -16.37 28.41
CA ALA A 1 -17.37 -17.71 29.01
C ALA A 1 -16.42 -17.79 30.21
N MET A 2 -15.13 -17.52 30.07
CA MET A 2 -14.12 -17.66 31.16
C MET A 2 -14.31 -16.69 32.32
N GLU A 3 -14.76 -15.44 32.08
CA GLU A 3 -15.12 -14.50 33.15
C GLU A 3 -16.29 -14.95 34.03
N ALA A 4 -17.25 -15.67 33.46
CA ALA A 4 -18.38 -16.23 34.22
C ALA A 4 -17.94 -17.42 35.07
N GLU A 5 -17.03 -18.26 34.58
CA GLU A 5 -16.47 -19.40 35.33
C GLU A 5 -15.54 -18.98 36.46
N ILE A 6 -14.83 -17.84 36.32
CA ILE A 6 -13.97 -17.30 37.41
C ILE A 6 -14.80 -16.76 38.56
N LYS A 7 -16.00 -16.22 38.31
CA LYS A 7 -16.92 -15.75 39.36
C LYS A 7 -17.46 -16.88 40.21
N GLU A 8 -17.50 -18.09 39.69
CA GLU A 8 -18.01 -19.27 40.41
C GLU A 8 -16.90 -20.11 41.11
N ASN A 9 -15.65 -20.03 40.65
CA ASN A 9 -14.59 -20.88 41.15
C ASN A 9 -13.22 -20.14 41.15
N HIS A 10 -12.82 -19.57 42.27
CA HIS A 10 -11.60 -18.78 42.47
C HIS A 10 -10.38 -19.70 42.63
N SER A 11 -10.00 -20.47 41.63
CA SER A 11 -8.73 -21.17 41.67
C SER A 11 -7.60 -20.26 41.18
N GLU A 12 -6.48 -20.25 41.86
CA GLU A 12 -5.30 -19.43 41.55
C GLU A 12 -4.79 -19.71 40.10
N GLU A 13 -4.90 -20.93 39.67
CA GLU A 13 -4.54 -21.40 38.34
C GLU A 13 -5.42 -20.80 37.21
N LYS A 14 -6.71 -20.57 37.47
CA LYS A 14 -7.64 -19.93 36.53
C LYS A 14 -7.44 -18.42 36.46
N LEU A 15 -7.08 -17.79 37.57
CA LEU A 15 -6.74 -16.37 37.65
C LEU A 15 -5.44 -16.09 36.85
N GLU A 16 -4.41 -16.92 36.98
CA GLU A 16 -3.19 -16.79 36.20
C GLU A 16 -3.42 -17.04 34.69
N ALA A 17 -4.24 -18.02 34.36
CA ALA A 17 -4.59 -18.28 32.95
C ALA A 17 -5.36 -17.11 32.33
N TYR A 18 -6.27 -16.50 33.10
CA TYR A 18 -6.98 -15.29 32.68
C TYR A 18 -6.04 -14.10 32.51
N GLY A 19 -5.13 -13.87 33.47
CA GLY A 19 -4.12 -12.82 33.38
C GLY A 19 -3.27 -12.94 32.11
N ARG A 20 -2.77 -14.14 31.81
CA ARG A 20 -2.03 -14.42 30.56
C ARG A 20 -2.85 -14.18 29.30
N LEU A 21 -4.15 -14.48 29.35
CA LEU A 21 -5.07 -14.23 28.22
C LEU A 21 -5.33 -12.74 28.00
N VAL A 22 -5.55 -11.99 29.08
CA VAL A 22 -5.73 -10.54 29.04
C VAL A 22 -4.47 -9.86 28.50
N GLU A 23 -3.30 -10.21 29.02
CA GLU A 23 -2.01 -9.69 28.54
C GLU A 23 -1.78 -9.98 27.04
N ARG A 24 -2.08 -11.20 26.60
CA ARG A 24 -2.01 -11.53 25.17
C ARG A 24 -3.01 -10.76 24.33
N PHE A 25 -4.21 -10.52 24.84
CA PHE A 25 -5.25 -9.74 24.17
C PHE A 25 -4.85 -8.26 24.07
N GLU A 26 -4.29 -7.69 25.13
CA GLU A 26 -3.77 -6.32 25.15
C GLU A 26 -2.60 -6.15 24.19
N ASN A 27 -1.60 -7.04 24.27
CA ASN A 27 -0.42 -7.03 23.38
C ASN A 27 -0.80 -7.22 21.90
N ALA A 28 -1.90 -7.91 21.62
CA ALA A 28 -2.47 -8.04 20.27
C ALA A 28 -3.31 -6.81 19.84
N GLY A 29 -3.41 -5.77 20.67
CA GLY A 29 -4.24 -4.58 20.40
C GLY A 29 -5.74 -4.87 20.41
N GLY A 30 -6.18 -5.84 21.24
CA GLY A 30 -7.56 -6.33 21.24
C GLY A 30 -8.59 -5.27 21.58
N TYR A 31 -8.29 -4.33 22.48
CA TYR A 31 -9.20 -3.23 22.83
C TYR A 31 -9.38 -2.22 21.68
N ASP A 32 -8.36 -2.01 20.87
CA ASP A 32 -8.42 -1.09 19.74
C ASP A 32 -8.91 -1.76 18.43
N PHE A 33 -9.07 -3.07 18.43
CA PHE A 33 -9.35 -3.84 17.22
C PHE A 33 -10.64 -3.39 16.52
N GLU A 34 -11.73 -3.24 17.29
CA GLU A 34 -13.01 -2.80 16.74
C GLU A 34 -12.95 -1.37 16.20
N SER A 35 -12.28 -0.47 16.92
CA SER A 35 -12.06 0.91 16.51
C SER A 35 -11.25 0.97 15.20
N ARG A 36 -10.21 0.15 15.07
CA ARG A 36 -9.39 0.04 13.85
C ARG A 36 -10.20 -0.47 12.67
N ILE A 37 -11.04 -1.50 12.87
CA ILE A 37 -11.94 -2.01 11.84
C ILE A 37 -12.88 -0.90 11.34
N ARG A 38 -13.56 -0.20 12.26
CA ARG A 38 -14.49 0.88 11.91
C ARG A 38 -13.79 2.00 11.15
N ARG A 39 -12.64 2.46 11.64
CA ARG A 39 -11.85 3.52 10.98
C ARG A 39 -11.44 3.12 9.57
N THR A 40 -10.94 1.90 9.38
CA THR A 40 -10.52 1.41 8.08
C THR A 40 -11.71 1.23 7.13
N ALA A 41 -12.81 0.67 7.62
CA ALA A 41 -14.02 0.48 6.82
C ALA A 41 -14.61 1.82 6.38
N PHE A 42 -14.76 2.78 7.28
CA PHE A 42 -15.31 4.10 6.94
C PHE A 42 -14.38 4.88 6.00
N GLY A 43 -13.07 4.78 6.20
CA GLY A 43 -12.08 5.36 5.29
C GLY A 43 -12.16 4.79 3.87
N LEU A 44 -12.58 3.55 3.73
CA LEU A 44 -12.83 2.89 2.44
C LEU A 44 -14.30 2.97 1.99
N GLY A 45 -15.09 3.91 2.55
CA GLY A 45 -16.42 4.25 2.11
C GLY A 45 -17.51 3.24 2.47
N PHE A 46 -17.29 2.39 3.48
CA PHE A 46 -18.36 1.58 4.06
C PHE A 46 -19.14 2.38 5.10
N THR A 47 -20.42 2.08 5.21
CA THR A 47 -21.30 2.67 6.22
C THR A 47 -21.44 1.76 7.44
N GLN A 48 -22.04 2.27 8.52
CA GLN A 48 -22.38 1.46 9.69
C GLN A 48 -23.32 0.28 9.33
N GLU A 49 -24.22 0.49 8.36
CA GLU A 49 -25.13 -0.54 7.87
C GLU A 49 -24.38 -1.63 7.09
N ASP A 50 -23.34 -1.25 6.35
CA ASP A 50 -22.54 -2.20 5.58
C ASP A 50 -21.78 -3.18 6.49
N LEU A 51 -21.38 -2.74 7.69
CA LEU A 51 -20.70 -3.60 8.67
C LEU A 51 -21.57 -4.77 9.14
N ALA A 52 -22.88 -4.64 9.06
CA ALA A 52 -23.84 -5.71 9.43
C ALA A 52 -24.15 -6.65 8.25
N LYS A 53 -23.74 -6.32 7.02
CA LYS A 53 -24.06 -7.12 5.82
C LYS A 53 -23.10 -8.29 5.65
N GLN A 54 -23.58 -9.36 5.07
CA GLN A 54 -22.74 -10.46 4.61
C GLN A 54 -21.95 -10.04 3.36
N VAL A 55 -20.67 -10.38 3.30
CA VAL A 55 -19.78 -10.05 2.17
C VAL A 55 -20.29 -10.62 0.83
N ALA A 56 -21.04 -11.72 0.87
CA ALA A 56 -21.67 -12.30 -0.32
C ALA A 56 -22.55 -11.29 -1.07
N ASN A 57 -23.23 -10.39 -0.34
CA ASN A 57 -24.17 -9.40 -0.87
C ASN A 57 -23.52 -8.11 -1.38
N PHE A 58 -22.19 -8.00 -1.28
CA PHE A 58 -21.46 -6.84 -1.77
C PHE A 58 -21.24 -6.89 -3.29
N SER A 59 -21.21 -5.72 -3.91
CA SER A 59 -20.78 -5.57 -5.31
C SER A 59 -19.30 -5.97 -5.49
N GLY A 60 -18.85 -6.16 -6.74
CA GLY A 60 -17.45 -6.47 -7.05
C GLY A 60 -16.47 -5.43 -6.47
N GLY A 61 -16.74 -4.14 -6.69
CA GLY A 61 -15.93 -3.06 -6.14
C GLY A 61 -15.92 -3.01 -4.60
N GLN A 62 -17.07 -3.28 -3.95
CA GLN A 62 -17.12 -3.40 -2.50
C GLN A 62 -16.29 -4.59 -1.99
N LYS A 63 -16.33 -5.74 -2.68
CA LYS A 63 -15.51 -6.91 -2.32
C LYS A 63 -14.01 -6.60 -2.45
N THR A 64 -13.60 -5.88 -3.49
CA THR A 64 -12.20 -5.41 -3.64
C THR A 64 -11.80 -4.51 -2.46
N ARG A 65 -12.66 -3.56 -2.08
CA ARG A 65 -12.42 -2.69 -0.91
C ARG A 65 -12.35 -3.46 0.41
N VAL A 66 -13.16 -4.52 0.59
CA VAL A 66 -13.04 -5.42 1.76
C VAL A 66 -11.70 -6.14 1.77
N CYS A 67 -11.21 -6.62 0.61
CA CYS A 67 -9.88 -7.23 0.52
C CYS A 67 -8.78 -6.25 0.88
N LEU A 68 -8.85 -5.01 0.39
CA LEU A 68 -7.93 -3.94 0.77
C LEU A 68 -7.98 -3.66 2.27
N ALA A 69 -9.17 -3.45 2.86
CA ALA A 69 -9.35 -3.27 4.29
C ALA A 69 -8.67 -4.39 5.12
N LYS A 70 -8.88 -5.63 4.70
CA LYS A 70 -8.28 -6.81 5.36
C LYS A 70 -6.74 -6.78 5.28
N ALA A 71 -6.17 -6.38 4.16
CA ALA A 71 -4.72 -6.26 4.01
C ALA A 71 -4.15 -5.16 4.93
N LEU A 72 -4.79 -3.98 4.96
CA LEU A 72 -4.39 -2.85 5.79
C LEU A 72 -4.49 -3.16 7.31
N LEU A 73 -5.56 -3.84 7.72
CA LEU A 73 -5.79 -4.21 9.13
C LEU A 73 -4.79 -5.23 9.67
N ARG A 74 -4.22 -6.06 8.82
CA ARG A 74 -3.20 -7.05 9.22
C ARG A 74 -1.86 -6.42 9.59
N GLN A 75 -1.58 -5.24 9.08
CA GLN A 75 -0.33 -4.49 9.31
C GLN A 75 0.93 -5.35 9.14
N PRO A 76 1.11 -6.04 8.00
CA PRO A 76 2.31 -6.84 7.74
C PRO A 76 3.55 -5.95 7.65
N ASP A 77 4.75 -6.53 7.85
CA ASP A 77 6.01 -5.80 7.69
C ASP A 77 6.20 -5.26 6.26
N PHE A 78 5.64 -5.97 5.26
CA PHE A 78 5.62 -5.56 3.85
C PHE A 78 4.21 -5.70 3.26
N LEU A 79 3.71 -4.61 2.70
CA LEU A 79 2.41 -4.52 2.04
C LEU A 79 2.60 -4.36 0.52
N PHE A 80 2.00 -5.26 -0.25
CA PHE A 80 2.01 -5.22 -1.71
C PHE A 80 0.62 -4.82 -2.21
N LEU A 81 0.54 -3.72 -2.95
CA LEU A 81 -0.70 -3.17 -3.50
C LEU A 81 -0.60 -3.06 -5.01
N ASP A 82 -1.53 -3.71 -5.70
CA ASP A 82 -1.66 -3.64 -7.15
C ASP A 82 -2.94 -2.86 -7.49
N GLU A 83 -2.78 -1.70 -8.13
CA GLU A 83 -3.84 -0.75 -8.50
C GLU A 83 -4.82 -0.46 -7.33
N PRO A 84 -4.33 -0.03 -6.14
CA PRO A 84 -5.18 0.09 -4.96
C PRO A 84 -6.21 1.22 -5.06
N THR A 85 -6.04 2.15 -5.97
CA THR A 85 -6.98 3.28 -6.22
C THR A 85 -8.19 2.87 -7.06
N ASN A 86 -8.17 1.70 -7.69
CA ASN A 86 -9.30 1.22 -8.47
C ASN A 86 -10.54 1.05 -7.59
N HIS A 87 -11.67 1.57 -8.05
CA HIS A 87 -12.97 1.58 -7.37
C HIS A 87 -13.03 2.42 -6.07
N LEU A 88 -12.06 3.33 -5.88
CA LEU A 88 -12.08 4.32 -4.82
C LEU A 88 -12.52 5.69 -5.37
N ASP A 89 -13.30 6.41 -4.60
CA ASP A 89 -13.57 7.83 -4.85
C ASP A 89 -12.44 8.70 -4.24
N VAL A 90 -12.51 10.00 -4.49
CA VAL A 90 -11.46 10.95 -4.06
C VAL A 90 -11.26 10.93 -2.54
N GLY A 91 -12.35 10.88 -1.76
CA GLY A 91 -12.24 10.85 -0.30
C GLY A 91 -11.58 9.57 0.24
N MET A 92 -11.87 8.43 -0.39
CA MET A 92 -11.24 7.14 -0.06
C MET A 92 -9.74 7.15 -0.44
N ILE A 93 -9.38 7.76 -1.59
CA ILE A 93 -7.98 7.90 -2.03
C ILE A 93 -7.22 8.76 -1.02
N GLU A 94 -7.75 9.92 -0.64
CA GLU A 94 -7.12 10.81 0.35
C GLU A 94 -6.93 10.12 1.70
N TRP A 95 -7.91 9.34 2.13
CA TRP A 95 -7.79 8.53 3.35
C TRP A 95 -6.68 7.48 3.22
N LEU A 96 -6.62 6.76 2.08
CA LEU A 96 -5.60 5.74 1.83
C LEU A 96 -4.19 6.35 1.77
N GLU A 97 -4.03 7.50 1.13
CA GLU A 97 -2.77 8.27 1.12
C GLU A 97 -2.30 8.56 2.56
N GLY A 98 -3.18 9.12 3.39
CA GLY A 98 -2.87 9.40 4.80
C GLY A 98 -2.54 8.14 5.60
N PHE A 99 -3.20 7.03 5.33
CA PHE A 99 -2.90 5.75 5.96
C PHE A 99 -1.50 5.24 5.58
N LEU A 100 -1.17 5.26 4.28
CA LEU A 100 0.11 4.74 3.77
C LEU A 100 1.31 5.62 4.15
N GLN A 101 1.14 6.93 4.23
CA GLN A 101 2.18 7.85 4.71
C GLN A 101 2.60 7.58 6.17
N ASN A 102 1.66 7.07 6.98
CA ASN A 102 1.90 6.73 8.38
C ASN A 102 2.12 5.22 8.60
N TYR A 103 2.28 4.45 7.54
CA TYR A 103 2.49 3.02 7.65
C TYR A 103 3.91 2.72 8.13
N ALA A 104 4.03 1.92 9.19
CA ALA A 104 5.33 1.63 9.80
C ALA A 104 6.19 0.63 9.01
N GLY A 105 5.55 -0.20 8.18
CA GLY A 105 6.20 -1.22 7.35
C GLY A 105 6.60 -0.72 5.97
N GLY A 106 7.23 -1.59 5.18
CA GLY A 106 7.50 -1.34 3.76
C GLY A 106 6.22 -1.45 2.92
N VAL A 107 6.06 -0.57 1.94
CA VAL A 107 4.94 -0.63 0.99
C VAL A 107 5.48 -0.64 -0.43
N LEU A 108 5.06 -1.63 -1.22
CA LEU A 108 5.31 -1.67 -2.66
C LEU A 108 3.98 -1.51 -3.39
N ILE A 109 3.91 -0.51 -4.27
CA ILE A 109 2.69 -0.13 -4.99
C ILE A 109 2.93 -0.21 -6.49
N ILE A 110 1.99 -0.82 -7.20
CA ILE A 110 1.84 -0.69 -8.65
C ILE A 110 0.60 0.15 -8.88
N SER A 111 0.72 1.28 -9.59
CA SER A 111 -0.41 2.14 -9.92
C SER A 111 -0.17 2.96 -11.18
N HIS A 112 -1.24 3.27 -11.88
CA HIS A 112 -1.28 4.23 -12.97
C HIS A 112 -1.68 5.64 -12.52
N ASP A 113 -2.12 5.78 -11.28
CA ASP A 113 -2.49 7.08 -10.69
C ASP A 113 -1.23 7.86 -10.26
N ARG A 114 -0.86 8.82 -11.10
CA ARG A 114 0.35 9.63 -10.90
C ARG A 114 0.24 10.54 -9.68
N PHE A 115 -0.94 11.06 -9.39
CA PHE A 115 -1.16 11.92 -8.23
C PHE A 115 -1.04 11.16 -6.93
N PHE A 116 -1.62 9.97 -6.88
CA PHE A 116 -1.48 9.07 -5.76
C PHE A 116 -0.02 8.68 -5.53
N LEU A 117 0.70 8.24 -6.59
CA LEU A 117 2.12 7.88 -6.48
C LEU A 117 2.98 9.07 -6.04
N ASP A 118 2.69 10.28 -6.50
CA ASP A 118 3.45 11.47 -6.13
C ASP A 118 3.34 11.80 -4.64
N ARG A 119 2.21 11.48 -4.01
CA ARG A 119 1.94 11.74 -2.59
C ARG A 119 2.46 10.65 -1.65
N VAL A 120 2.48 9.39 -2.10
CA VAL A 120 2.81 8.27 -1.21
C VAL A 120 4.19 7.66 -1.45
N ALA A 121 4.73 7.77 -2.67
CA ALA A 121 6.00 7.14 -3.01
C ALA A 121 7.20 8.04 -2.63
N ASN A 122 8.18 7.45 -1.98
CA ASN A 122 9.48 8.05 -1.72
C ASN A 122 10.61 7.44 -2.57
N ARG A 123 10.30 6.38 -3.31
CA ARG A 123 11.19 5.70 -4.25
C ARG A 123 10.39 5.12 -5.39
N ILE A 124 10.87 5.26 -6.63
CA ILE A 124 10.25 4.69 -7.83
C ILE A 124 11.18 3.66 -8.46
N PHE A 125 10.63 2.53 -8.82
CA PHE A 125 11.32 1.50 -9.61
C PHE A 125 10.75 1.49 -11.03
N GLU A 126 11.59 1.82 -12.01
CA GLU A 126 11.26 1.70 -13.42
C GLU A 126 11.77 0.36 -13.96
N ILE A 127 10.89 -0.39 -14.59
CA ILE A 127 11.25 -1.64 -15.29
C ILE A 127 11.19 -1.38 -16.78
N GLU A 128 12.35 -1.31 -17.44
CA GLU A 128 12.48 -1.10 -18.88
C GLU A 128 13.56 -2.02 -19.45
N ASN A 129 13.31 -2.63 -20.60
CA ASN A 129 14.28 -3.51 -21.29
C ASN A 129 14.92 -4.58 -20.37
N LYS A 130 14.13 -5.23 -19.53
CA LYS A 130 14.55 -6.26 -18.54
C LYS A 130 15.52 -5.73 -17.48
N THR A 131 15.61 -4.43 -17.32
CA THR A 131 16.45 -3.76 -16.33
C THR A 131 15.58 -3.00 -15.35
N VAL A 132 15.94 -3.06 -14.06
CA VAL A 132 15.29 -2.27 -13.01
C VAL A 132 16.16 -1.09 -12.66
N THR A 133 15.61 0.11 -12.74
CA THR A 133 16.28 1.34 -12.31
C THR A 133 15.52 1.94 -11.14
N ALA A 134 16.23 2.24 -10.05
CA ALA A 134 15.65 2.89 -8.88
C ALA A 134 15.91 4.41 -8.93
N TYR A 135 14.87 5.17 -8.56
CA TYR A 135 14.93 6.64 -8.42
C TYR A 135 14.50 6.99 -6.99
N GLU A 136 15.37 7.68 -6.27
CA GLU A 136 15.07 8.18 -4.93
C GLU A 136 14.27 9.47 -5.04
N GLY A 137 13.02 9.44 -4.66
CA GLY A 137 12.09 10.56 -4.71
C GLY A 137 10.69 10.15 -5.13
N ASN A 138 9.80 11.15 -5.24
CA ASN A 138 8.42 10.97 -5.65
C ASN A 138 8.28 10.84 -7.19
N TYR A 139 7.04 10.69 -7.66
CA TYR A 139 6.76 10.49 -9.09
C TYR A 139 7.18 11.71 -9.95
N THR A 140 6.95 12.93 -9.46
CA THR A 140 7.37 14.17 -10.17
C THR A 140 8.88 14.23 -10.35
N TYR A 141 9.66 13.90 -9.32
CA TYR A 141 11.12 13.83 -9.41
C TYR A 141 11.57 12.75 -10.41
N TYR A 142 10.99 11.56 -10.35
CA TYR A 142 11.27 10.48 -11.30
C TYR A 142 11.04 10.92 -12.75
N MET A 143 9.90 11.56 -13.05
CA MET A 143 9.59 12.01 -14.41
C MET A 143 10.62 13.02 -14.93
N LYS A 144 11.05 13.96 -14.09
CA LYS A 144 12.09 14.94 -14.45
C LYS A 144 13.43 14.27 -14.77
N VAL A 145 13.88 13.34 -13.94
CA VAL A 145 15.15 12.64 -14.15
C VAL A 145 15.09 11.73 -15.37
N ARG A 146 13.97 11.03 -15.57
CA ARG A 146 13.72 10.19 -16.74
C ARG A 146 13.79 10.99 -18.04
N GLU A 147 13.17 12.16 -18.09
CA GLU A 147 13.17 13.03 -19.26
C GLU A 147 14.60 13.52 -19.58
N GLN A 148 15.36 13.96 -18.59
CA GLN A 148 16.76 14.34 -18.76
C GLN A 148 17.62 13.18 -19.28
N ARG A 149 17.43 11.98 -18.74
CA ARG A 149 18.16 10.78 -19.18
C ARG A 149 17.83 10.42 -20.63
N ARG A 150 16.55 10.49 -21.02
CA ARG A 150 16.12 10.24 -22.40
C ARG A 150 16.68 11.27 -23.38
N ALA A 151 16.66 12.55 -23.02
CA ALA A 151 17.26 13.61 -23.84
C ALA A 151 18.77 13.41 -24.03
N ALA A 152 19.49 13.04 -22.97
CA ALA A 152 20.93 12.73 -23.06
C ALA A 152 21.21 11.51 -23.95
N GLN A 153 20.40 10.46 -23.85
CA GLN A 153 20.53 9.26 -24.69
C GLN A 153 20.27 9.59 -26.16
N LEU A 154 19.23 10.38 -26.46
CA LEU A 154 18.93 10.81 -27.82
C LEU A 154 20.08 11.62 -28.42
N SER A 155 20.59 12.61 -27.69
CA SER A 155 21.75 13.41 -28.13
C SER A 155 23.00 12.56 -28.36
N ALA A 156 23.26 11.58 -27.51
CA ALA A 156 24.39 10.65 -27.69
C ALA A 156 24.21 9.79 -28.94
N TYR A 157 22.99 9.30 -29.19
CA TYR A 157 22.66 8.52 -30.37
C TYR A 157 22.82 9.34 -31.66
N GLU A 158 22.31 10.58 -31.70
CA GLU A 158 22.46 11.49 -32.86
C GLU A 158 23.94 11.75 -33.20
N LYS A 159 24.75 12.04 -32.17
CA LYS A 159 26.21 12.22 -32.36
C LYS A 159 26.88 10.95 -32.90
N GLN A 160 26.49 9.80 -32.41
CA GLN A 160 27.00 8.52 -32.90
C GLN A 160 26.63 8.29 -34.37
N GLN A 161 25.39 8.58 -34.76
CA GLN A 161 24.93 8.45 -36.17
C GLN A 161 25.69 9.42 -37.09
N GLU A 162 25.92 10.68 -36.67
CA GLU A 162 26.72 11.63 -37.43
C GLU A 162 28.17 11.14 -37.61
N HIS A 163 28.74 10.57 -36.57
CA HIS A 163 30.09 10.03 -36.64
C HIS A 163 30.20 8.83 -37.58
N ILE A 164 29.25 7.93 -37.53
CA ILE A 164 29.18 6.79 -38.44
C ILE A 164 29.06 7.28 -39.89
N LYS A 165 28.16 8.21 -40.19
CA LYS A 165 27.95 8.77 -41.51
C LYS A 165 29.22 9.43 -42.06
N LYS A 166 29.92 10.24 -41.26
CA LYS A 166 31.19 10.85 -41.68
C LYS A 166 32.28 9.81 -41.94
N THR A 167 32.33 8.75 -41.17
CA THR A 167 33.28 7.66 -41.36
C THR A 167 33.01 6.87 -42.63
N GLU A 168 31.74 6.60 -42.93
CA GLU A 168 31.31 5.92 -44.17
C GLU A 168 31.64 6.78 -45.43
N GLU A 169 31.44 8.10 -45.36
CA GLU A 169 31.81 9.05 -46.44
C GLU A 169 33.33 9.11 -46.67
N TYR A 170 34.12 8.93 -45.61
CA TYR A 170 35.60 8.94 -45.73
C TYR A 170 36.17 7.63 -46.33
N ILE A 171 35.46 6.52 -46.18
CA ILE A 171 35.87 5.19 -46.69
C ILE A 171 35.50 4.99 -48.19
N ARG A 172 34.57 5.79 -48.70
CA ARG A 172 34.21 5.79 -50.13
C ARG A 172 35.14 6.63 -50.98
#